data_a3b405850d6af1832f5df0cb59beca31
#
_entry.id   a3b405850d6af1832f5df0cb59beca31
#
_cell.length_a   1.000
_cell.length_b   1.000
_cell.length_c   1.000
_cell.angle_alpha   90.00
_cell.angle_beta   90.00
_cell.angle_gamma   90.00
#
_symmetry.space_group_name_H-M   'P 1'
#
loop_
_entity.id
_entity.type
_entity.pdbx_description
1 polymer ?
#
loop_
_entity_poly.entity_id
_entity_poly.type
_entity_poly.pdbx_seq_one_letter_code
_entity_poly.pdbx_strand_id
1 'polypeptide(L)'
;GPEADGVANGGSGRDPVNSSALSAYELKLAGLHRKSRLRALAPRQGIDFSSNDYLGLADAPRLKAAITDAIERGVPVGAGGSRLLRGNHPEHEALETEAAVFFGAERAIYFGSGFAANVALFSALPLRDDLVLYDALIHASVHDGIAAGKAKAVAVPHNQVEAFEREINRWRQAGGKGRPWIAVESLYSMDGDRAPVAALADLAGRHGGFLVVDEAHATGVFGPGGRGLAAELEGRGNVVALHTCG
;
A
#
# COMPACT_ATOMS: atom_id res chain seq x y z
N GLY A 1 31.42 46.85 -35.97
CA GLY A 1 31.75 45.54 -35.45
C GLY A 1 31.88 45.57 -33.95
N PRO A 2 31.69 44.46 -33.24
CA PRO A 2 32.61 43.34 -33.28
C PRO A 2 31.89 42.00 -33.47
N GLU A 3 32.73 41.06 -33.84
CA GLU A 3 32.47 39.67 -34.21
C GLU A 3 31.84 38.83 -33.08
N ALA A 4 30.92 37.93 -33.47
CA ALA A 4 30.37 36.91 -32.61
C ALA A 4 31.28 35.67 -32.62
N ASP A 5 31.90 35.37 -31.49
CA ASP A 5 32.64 34.14 -31.25
C ASP A 5 31.72 32.95 -31.18
N GLY A 6 32.00 31.94 -31.98
CA GLY A 6 31.29 30.68 -32.05
C GLY A 6 31.51 29.84 -30.80
N VAL A 7 30.40 29.45 -30.16
CA VAL A 7 30.38 28.41 -29.11
C VAL A 7 30.53 27.06 -29.81
N ALA A 8 31.66 26.43 -29.62
CA ALA A 8 31.92 25.06 -30.05
C ALA A 8 31.01 24.08 -29.31
N ASN A 9 30.21 23.37 -30.09
CA ASN A 9 29.31 22.30 -29.61
C ASN A 9 30.20 21.08 -29.21
N GLY A 10 30.55 20.99 -27.93
CA GLY A 10 31.24 19.84 -27.36
C GLY A 10 30.34 18.61 -27.37
N GLY A 11 30.48 17.80 -28.41
CA GLY A 11 29.85 16.48 -28.44
C GLY A 11 30.37 15.62 -27.28
N SER A 12 29.54 15.39 -26.26
CA SER A 12 29.82 14.41 -25.21
C SER A 12 29.80 13.02 -25.83
N GLY A 13 30.97 12.48 -26.13
CA GLY A 13 31.16 11.08 -26.48
C GLY A 13 30.62 10.24 -25.33
N ARG A 14 29.50 9.57 -25.53
CA ARG A 14 28.99 8.56 -24.58
C ARG A 14 29.92 7.37 -24.63
N ASP A 15 30.54 7.03 -23.50
CA ASP A 15 31.40 5.86 -23.32
C ASP A 15 30.70 4.57 -23.83
N PRO A 16 31.35 3.79 -24.72
CA PRO A 16 30.78 2.57 -25.29
C PRO A 16 30.51 1.48 -24.24
N VAL A 17 31.06 1.57 -23.03
CA VAL A 17 30.85 0.64 -21.93
C VAL A 17 29.40 0.74 -21.35
N ASN A 18 28.75 1.89 -21.56
CA ASN A 18 27.39 2.12 -21.01
C ASN A 18 26.25 1.63 -21.93
N SER A 19 26.53 1.35 -23.20
CA SER A 19 25.49 0.94 -24.16
C SER A 19 24.99 -0.50 -23.95
N SER A 20 25.84 -1.42 -23.51
CA SER A 20 25.44 -2.81 -23.27
C SER A 20 24.63 -2.99 -21.99
N ALA A 21 24.91 -2.20 -20.95
CA ALA A 21 24.16 -2.24 -19.70
C ALA A 21 22.72 -1.70 -19.86
N LEU A 22 22.51 -0.73 -20.75
CA LEU A 22 21.18 -0.15 -21.02
C LEU A 22 20.34 -1.00 -21.97
N SER A 23 20.96 -1.82 -22.83
CA SER A 23 20.27 -2.62 -23.84
C SER A 23 19.21 -3.57 -23.27
N ALA A 24 19.46 -4.15 -22.09
CA ALA A 24 18.49 -5.02 -21.41
C ALA A 24 17.23 -4.25 -20.98
N TYR A 25 17.40 -3.01 -20.52
CA TYR A 25 16.27 -2.15 -20.14
C TYR A 25 15.52 -1.65 -21.36
N GLU A 26 16.20 -1.30 -22.44
CA GLU A 26 15.60 -0.91 -23.71
C GLU A 26 14.75 -2.04 -24.30
N LEU A 27 15.25 -3.28 -24.29
CA LEU A 27 14.50 -4.47 -24.70
C LEU A 27 13.26 -4.69 -23.82
N LYS A 28 13.37 -4.50 -22.50
CA LYS A 28 12.24 -4.60 -21.57
C LYS A 28 11.19 -3.53 -21.87
N LEU A 29 11.58 -2.28 -22.07
CA LEU A 29 10.69 -1.18 -22.42
C LEU A 29 10.00 -1.43 -23.77
N ALA A 30 10.74 -1.86 -24.79
CA ALA A 30 10.18 -2.25 -26.09
C ALA A 30 9.17 -3.42 -25.93
N GLY A 31 9.44 -4.37 -25.04
CA GLY A 31 8.52 -5.45 -24.69
C GLY A 31 7.22 -4.96 -24.07
N LEU A 32 7.30 -3.99 -23.13
CA LEU A 32 6.14 -3.35 -22.53
C LEU A 32 5.34 -2.55 -23.57
N HIS A 33 6.01 -1.83 -24.45
CA HIS A 33 5.36 -1.08 -25.53
C HIS A 33 4.58 -2.01 -26.47
N ARG A 34 5.18 -3.12 -26.94
CA ARG A 34 4.49 -4.10 -27.79
C ARG A 34 3.24 -4.71 -27.14
N LYS A 35 3.23 -4.81 -25.81
CA LYS A 35 2.07 -5.34 -25.03
C LYS A 35 1.08 -4.25 -24.64
N SER A 36 1.24 -3.01 -25.11
CA SER A 36 0.46 -1.85 -24.66
C SER A 36 0.42 -1.64 -23.15
N ARG A 37 1.54 -2.00 -22.48
CA ARG A 37 1.71 -1.89 -21.02
C ARG A 37 2.73 -0.83 -20.59
N LEU A 38 3.35 -0.16 -21.56
CA LEU A 38 4.25 0.95 -21.25
C LEU A 38 3.41 2.13 -20.77
N ARG A 39 3.69 2.59 -19.54
CA ARG A 39 3.07 3.78 -18.95
C ARG A 39 4.05 4.93 -19.03
N ALA A 40 3.55 6.11 -19.35
CA ALA A 40 4.29 7.36 -19.34
C ALA A 40 3.56 8.38 -18.47
N LEU A 41 4.33 9.26 -17.83
CA LEU A 41 3.76 10.39 -17.11
C LEU A 41 3.18 11.37 -18.14
N ALA A 42 1.94 11.77 -17.96
CA ALA A 42 1.26 12.74 -18.80
C ALA A 42 0.54 13.79 -17.94
N PRO A 43 0.42 15.04 -18.40
CA PRO A 43 -0.43 16.03 -17.76
C PRO A 43 -1.89 15.57 -17.76
N ARG A 44 -2.66 15.99 -16.74
CA ARG A 44 -4.10 15.74 -16.71
C ARG A 44 -4.78 16.37 -17.91
N GLN A 45 -5.59 15.61 -18.63
CA GLN A 45 -6.36 16.05 -19.78
C GLN A 45 -7.73 15.38 -19.80
N GLY A 46 -8.78 16.13 -20.15
CA GLY A 46 -10.15 15.61 -20.25
C GLY A 46 -10.79 15.36 -18.86
N ILE A 47 -11.83 14.53 -18.86
CA ILE A 47 -12.54 14.12 -17.65
C ILE A 47 -11.78 12.95 -17.03
N ASP A 48 -11.42 13.08 -15.75
CA ASP A 48 -10.62 12.11 -15.02
C ASP A 48 -11.50 11.03 -14.37
N PHE A 49 -11.40 9.80 -14.87
CA PHE A 49 -12.04 8.60 -14.31
C PHE A 49 -11.04 7.68 -13.59
N SER A 50 -9.78 8.08 -13.45
CA SER A 50 -8.70 7.27 -12.86
C SER A 50 -8.23 7.78 -11.50
N SER A 51 -8.76 8.89 -11.02
CA SER A 51 -8.43 9.48 -9.73
C SER A 51 -8.91 8.63 -8.57
N ASN A 52 -8.08 8.50 -7.54
CA ASN A 52 -8.48 7.93 -6.24
C ASN A 52 -9.11 8.99 -5.31
N ASP A 53 -9.21 10.23 -5.74
CA ASP A 53 -9.88 11.30 -4.98
C ASP A 53 -11.41 11.20 -5.11
N TYR A 54 -11.97 10.13 -4.57
CA TYR A 54 -13.40 9.79 -4.67
C TYR A 54 -14.31 10.82 -4.02
N LEU A 55 -13.81 11.56 -3.03
CA LEU A 55 -14.57 12.56 -2.28
C LEU A 55 -14.27 14.00 -2.72
N GLY A 56 -13.38 14.18 -3.71
CA GLY A 56 -13.00 15.52 -4.20
C GLY A 56 -12.26 16.35 -3.15
N LEU A 57 -11.48 15.72 -2.28
CA LEU A 57 -10.82 16.39 -1.16
C LEU A 57 -9.47 17.02 -1.49
N ALA A 58 -8.85 16.65 -2.60
CA ALA A 58 -7.50 17.12 -2.96
C ALA A 58 -7.39 18.68 -3.00
N ASP A 59 -8.46 19.34 -3.38
CA ASP A 59 -8.54 20.82 -3.44
C ASP A 59 -9.46 21.43 -2.39
N ALA A 60 -9.92 20.65 -1.40
CA ALA A 60 -10.90 21.10 -0.42
C ALA A 60 -10.39 22.30 0.40
N PRO A 61 -11.15 23.41 0.48
CA PRO A 61 -10.73 24.59 1.25
C PRO A 61 -10.49 24.29 2.73
N ARG A 62 -11.24 23.34 3.30
CA ARG A 62 -11.09 22.93 4.70
C ARG A 62 -9.72 22.29 4.96
N LEU A 63 -9.21 21.44 4.04
CA LEU A 63 -7.89 20.83 4.19
C LEU A 63 -6.79 21.87 4.04
N LYS A 64 -6.93 22.80 3.08
CA LYS A 64 -5.98 23.91 2.92
C LYS A 64 -5.91 24.77 4.18
N ALA A 65 -7.07 25.09 4.78
CA ALA A 65 -7.14 25.86 6.02
C ALA A 65 -6.46 25.13 7.18
N ALA A 66 -6.69 23.82 7.33
CA ALA A 66 -6.06 23.01 8.38
C ALA A 66 -4.52 22.96 8.26
N ILE A 67 -4.00 22.89 7.02
CA ILE A 67 -2.56 22.94 6.77
C ILE A 67 -2.00 24.31 7.14
N THR A 68 -2.68 25.40 6.74
CA THR A 68 -2.27 26.77 7.06
C THR A 68 -2.24 26.99 8.57
N ASP A 69 -3.27 26.58 9.29
CA ASP A 69 -3.34 26.64 10.75
C ASP A 69 -2.18 25.89 11.41
N ALA A 70 -1.86 24.68 10.94
CA ALA A 70 -0.73 23.93 11.47
C ALA A 70 0.62 24.66 11.28
N ILE A 71 0.82 25.29 10.12
CA ILE A 71 2.01 26.10 9.85
C ILE A 71 2.06 27.33 10.78
N GLU A 72 0.94 28.02 10.95
CA GLU A 72 0.82 29.20 11.83
C GLU A 72 1.07 28.85 13.31
N ARG A 73 0.66 27.65 13.74
CA ARG A 73 0.99 27.11 15.07
C ARG A 73 2.45 26.70 15.22
N GLY A 74 3.27 26.81 14.17
CA GLY A 74 4.69 26.49 14.20
C GLY A 74 5.02 24.99 14.06
N VAL A 75 4.08 24.19 13.52
CA VAL A 75 4.36 22.78 13.21
C VAL A 75 5.41 22.71 12.10
N PRO A 76 6.53 21.97 12.30
CA PRO A 76 7.57 21.86 11.29
C PRO A 76 7.03 21.21 10.00
N VAL A 77 7.42 21.74 8.85
CA VAL A 77 7.02 21.18 7.53
C VAL A 77 7.78 19.92 7.14
N GLY A 78 8.75 19.50 7.93
CA GLY A 78 9.54 18.30 7.67
C GLY A 78 10.01 17.64 8.97
N ALA A 79 10.15 16.31 8.94
CA ALA A 79 10.46 15.51 10.12
C ALA A 79 11.93 15.58 10.55
N GLY A 80 12.86 16.01 9.68
CA GLY A 80 14.30 16.08 9.98
C GLY A 80 14.99 14.72 10.16
N GLY A 81 14.28 13.60 10.02
CA GLY A 81 14.84 12.26 10.11
C GLY A 81 13.82 11.17 10.47
N SER A 82 14.33 9.98 10.81
CA SER A 82 13.50 8.86 11.24
C SER A 82 12.77 9.15 12.56
N ARG A 83 11.51 8.70 12.66
CA ARG A 83 10.69 8.78 13.89
C ARG A 83 11.35 8.08 15.09
N LEU A 84 12.10 7.00 14.86
CA LEU A 84 12.82 6.28 15.91
C LEU A 84 14.03 7.04 16.45
N LEU A 85 14.44 8.13 15.81
CA LEU A 85 15.55 8.98 16.24
C LEU A 85 15.03 10.35 16.71
N ARG A 86 14.85 11.29 15.78
CA ARG A 86 14.45 12.68 16.09
C ARG A 86 13.27 13.18 15.26
N GLY A 87 12.74 12.37 14.35
CA GLY A 87 11.65 12.76 13.45
C GLY A 87 10.25 12.52 14.01
N ASN A 88 10.11 11.99 15.23
CA ASN A 88 8.79 11.86 15.86
C ASN A 88 8.31 13.23 16.35
N HIS A 89 7.04 13.52 16.13
CA HIS A 89 6.42 14.79 16.50
C HIS A 89 5.07 14.53 17.18
N PRO A 90 4.62 15.38 18.13
CA PRO A 90 3.31 15.23 18.78
C PRO A 90 2.13 15.14 17.80
N GLU A 91 2.19 15.80 16.64
CA GLU A 91 1.15 15.67 15.59
C GLU A 91 1.03 14.23 15.05
N HIS A 92 2.13 13.46 14.97
CA HIS A 92 2.05 12.04 14.60
C HIS A 92 1.30 11.25 15.67
N GLU A 93 1.61 11.48 16.95
CA GLU A 93 1.00 10.75 18.08
C GLU A 93 -0.48 11.09 18.22
N ALA A 94 -0.83 12.37 18.03
CA ALA A 94 -2.22 12.83 18.03
C ALA A 94 -3.02 12.16 16.90
N LEU A 95 -2.49 12.16 15.67
CA LEU A 95 -3.11 11.51 14.52
C LEU A 95 -3.31 10.00 14.78
N GLU A 96 -2.30 9.31 15.29
CA GLU A 96 -2.38 7.88 15.58
C GLU A 96 -3.44 7.58 16.66
N THR A 97 -3.54 8.44 17.69
CA THR A 97 -4.56 8.33 18.73
C THR A 97 -5.97 8.55 18.17
N GLU A 98 -6.16 9.61 17.39
CA GLU A 98 -7.45 9.91 16.76
C GLU A 98 -7.86 8.82 15.75
N ALA A 99 -6.92 8.32 14.95
CA ALA A 99 -7.16 7.23 14.02
C ALA A 99 -7.59 5.95 14.75
N ALA A 100 -6.91 5.56 15.82
CA ALA A 100 -7.29 4.40 16.62
C ALA A 100 -8.72 4.52 17.16
N VAL A 101 -9.10 5.69 17.69
CA VAL A 101 -10.46 5.95 18.17
C VAL A 101 -11.47 5.93 17.03
N PHE A 102 -11.16 6.60 15.91
CA PHE A 102 -12.06 6.68 14.76
C PHE A 102 -12.37 5.33 14.15
N PHE A 103 -11.35 4.51 13.94
CA PHE A 103 -11.50 3.19 13.36
C PHE A 103 -11.93 2.11 14.37
N GLY A 104 -11.83 2.36 15.67
CA GLY A 104 -12.16 1.39 16.72
C GLY A 104 -11.05 0.36 16.96
N ALA A 105 -9.83 0.68 16.57
CA ALA A 105 -8.66 -0.15 16.79
C ALA A 105 -8.00 0.13 18.16
N GLU A 106 -7.26 -0.84 18.70
CA GLU A 106 -6.50 -0.63 19.95
C GLU A 106 -5.38 0.39 19.75
N ARG A 107 -4.73 0.36 18.60
CA ARG A 107 -3.63 1.26 18.21
C ARG A 107 -3.63 1.50 16.70
N ALA A 108 -3.08 2.64 16.31
CA ALA A 108 -2.77 2.96 14.93
C ALA A 108 -1.31 3.41 14.78
N ILE A 109 -0.73 3.18 13.62
CA ILE A 109 0.62 3.65 13.25
C ILE A 109 0.52 4.33 11.89
N TYR A 110 1.02 5.55 11.81
CA TYR A 110 1.04 6.34 10.58
C TYR A 110 2.26 6.03 9.73
N PHE A 111 2.02 5.87 8.43
CA PHE A 111 3.04 5.74 7.36
C PHE A 111 2.83 6.81 6.30
N GLY A 112 3.87 7.18 5.58
CA GLY A 112 3.81 8.18 4.51
C GLY A 112 3.01 7.74 3.27
N SER A 113 2.64 6.46 3.16
CA SER A 113 1.74 5.93 2.12
C SER A 113 1.25 4.53 2.50
N GLY A 114 0.10 4.12 1.93
CA GLY A 114 -0.41 2.74 2.04
C GLY A 114 0.57 1.72 1.45
N PHE A 115 1.28 2.08 0.37
CA PHE A 115 2.34 1.25 -0.19
C PHE A 115 3.42 0.93 0.85
N ALA A 116 3.96 1.96 1.51
CA ALA A 116 4.98 1.78 2.55
C ALA A 116 4.46 0.98 3.75
N ALA A 117 3.21 1.19 4.15
CA ALA A 117 2.57 0.44 5.23
C ALA A 117 2.44 -1.05 4.89
N ASN A 118 1.97 -1.42 3.69
CA ASN A 118 1.89 -2.80 3.24
C ASN A 118 3.27 -3.46 3.19
N VAL A 119 4.27 -2.78 2.60
CA VAL A 119 5.65 -3.31 2.55
C VAL A 119 6.19 -3.53 3.96
N ALA A 120 6.03 -2.58 4.87
CA ALA A 120 6.50 -2.71 6.25
C ALA A 120 5.80 -3.86 6.98
N LEU A 121 4.47 -3.97 6.86
CA LEU A 121 3.69 -5.00 7.51
C LEU A 121 4.14 -6.41 7.08
N PHE A 122 4.10 -6.68 5.77
CA PHE A 122 4.38 -8.03 5.26
C PHE A 122 5.86 -8.42 5.30
N SER A 123 6.78 -7.45 5.33
CA SER A 123 8.20 -7.75 5.51
C SER A 123 8.60 -8.01 6.96
N ALA A 124 7.86 -7.45 7.93
CA ALA A 124 8.26 -7.45 9.34
C ALA A 124 7.44 -8.39 10.24
N LEU A 125 6.10 -8.47 10.05
CA LEU A 125 5.25 -9.18 11.00
C LEU A 125 5.16 -10.69 10.75
N PRO A 126 4.93 -11.20 9.51
CA PRO A 126 4.93 -12.64 9.29
C PRO A 126 6.33 -13.23 9.53
N LEU A 127 6.42 -14.18 10.44
CA LEU A 127 7.67 -14.84 10.81
C LEU A 127 8.05 -15.93 9.80
N ARG A 128 9.29 -16.42 9.85
CA ARG A 128 9.83 -17.44 8.92
C ARG A 128 8.95 -18.70 8.81
N ASP A 129 8.37 -19.12 9.92
CA ASP A 129 7.57 -20.34 10.00
C ASP A 129 6.08 -20.11 9.74
N ASP A 130 5.68 -18.86 9.51
CA ASP A 130 4.32 -18.47 9.15
C ASP A 130 4.03 -18.73 7.67
N LEU A 131 2.76 -18.68 7.31
CA LEU A 131 2.27 -18.74 5.94
C LEU A 131 1.47 -17.48 5.62
N VAL A 132 1.84 -16.77 4.57
CA VAL A 132 1.03 -15.68 4.02
C VAL A 132 0.19 -16.23 2.87
N LEU A 133 -1.14 -16.12 3.00
CA LEU A 133 -2.09 -16.43 1.93
C LEU A 133 -2.67 -15.11 1.43
N TYR A 134 -2.55 -14.86 0.16
CA TYR A 134 -3.01 -13.59 -0.41
C TYR A 134 -3.93 -13.81 -1.60
N ASP A 135 -4.93 -12.97 -1.71
CA ASP A 135 -5.83 -12.98 -2.85
C ASP A 135 -5.08 -12.69 -4.15
N ALA A 136 -5.41 -13.40 -5.22
CA ALA A 136 -4.72 -13.27 -6.52
C ALA A 136 -4.76 -11.86 -7.12
N LEU A 137 -5.71 -11.01 -6.70
CA LEU A 137 -5.87 -9.64 -7.16
C LEU A 137 -5.38 -8.58 -6.15
N ILE A 138 -4.69 -9.00 -5.09
CA ILE A 138 -4.16 -8.08 -4.06
C ILE A 138 -3.21 -7.04 -4.66
N HIS A 139 -3.16 -5.87 -4.07
CA HIS A 139 -2.30 -4.76 -4.51
C HIS A 139 -0.81 -5.12 -4.55
N ALA A 140 -0.09 -4.55 -5.52
CA ALA A 140 1.34 -4.81 -5.76
C ALA A 140 2.24 -4.60 -4.53
N SER A 141 1.92 -3.65 -3.65
CA SER A 141 2.68 -3.38 -2.42
C SER A 141 2.73 -4.57 -1.47
N VAL A 142 1.69 -5.41 -1.44
CA VAL A 142 1.67 -6.64 -0.65
C VAL A 142 2.67 -7.65 -1.21
N HIS A 143 2.75 -7.79 -2.54
CA HIS A 143 3.75 -8.64 -3.19
C HIS A 143 5.18 -8.20 -2.85
N ASP A 144 5.45 -6.89 -2.88
CA ASP A 144 6.76 -6.34 -2.56
C ASP A 144 7.11 -6.58 -1.08
N GLY A 145 6.14 -6.39 -0.18
CA GLY A 145 6.30 -6.70 1.24
C GLY A 145 6.58 -8.18 1.51
N ILE A 146 5.84 -9.08 0.86
CA ILE A 146 6.06 -10.53 0.93
C ILE A 146 7.45 -10.90 0.41
N ALA A 147 7.87 -10.34 -0.72
CA ALA A 147 9.18 -10.60 -1.32
C ALA A 147 10.35 -10.15 -0.41
N ALA A 148 10.14 -9.08 0.36
CA ALA A 148 11.12 -8.59 1.35
C ALA A 148 11.05 -9.36 2.68
N GLY A 149 9.97 -10.09 2.94
CA GLY A 149 9.71 -10.86 4.16
C GLY A 149 10.42 -12.22 4.19
N LYS A 150 10.13 -12.99 5.24
CA LYS A 150 10.75 -14.32 5.47
C LYS A 150 9.74 -15.46 5.42
N ALA A 151 8.46 -15.16 5.50
CA ALA A 151 7.40 -16.16 5.48
C ALA A 151 7.21 -16.76 4.07
N LYS A 152 6.76 -18.00 4.01
CA LYS A 152 6.27 -18.58 2.76
C LYS A 152 4.98 -17.91 2.36
N ALA A 153 4.73 -17.78 1.05
CA ALA A 153 3.51 -17.17 0.56
C ALA A 153 2.84 -17.99 -0.53
N VAL A 154 1.52 -17.96 -0.58
CA VAL A 154 0.68 -18.67 -1.54
C VAL A 154 -0.41 -17.73 -2.05
N ALA A 155 -0.51 -17.61 -3.37
CA ALA A 155 -1.64 -16.95 -4.01
C ALA A 155 -2.88 -17.85 -3.94
N VAL A 156 -4.01 -17.25 -3.59
CA VAL A 156 -5.30 -17.95 -3.49
C VAL A 156 -6.25 -17.37 -4.54
N PRO A 157 -7.05 -18.19 -5.22
CA PRO A 157 -8.05 -17.71 -6.15
C PRO A 157 -8.96 -16.65 -5.53
N HIS A 158 -9.23 -15.60 -6.33
CA HIS A 158 -9.93 -14.41 -5.91
C HIS A 158 -11.26 -14.70 -5.20
N ASN A 159 -11.44 -14.10 -4.01
CA ASN A 159 -12.65 -14.15 -3.19
C ASN A 159 -13.14 -15.55 -2.79
N GLN A 160 -12.29 -16.60 -2.85
CA GLN A 160 -12.68 -17.97 -2.53
C GLN A 160 -12.25 -18.38 -1.11
N VAL A 161 -13.12 -18.20 -0.12
CA VAL A 161 -12.86 -18.50 1.30
C VAL A 161 -12.39 -19.96 1.49
N GLU A 162 -13.06 -20.90 0.81
CA GLU A 162 -12.74 -22.34 0.90
C GLU A 162 -11.35 -22.64 0.32
N ALA A 163 -10.86 -21.83 -0.61
CA ALA A 163 -9.52 -21.98 -1.15
C ALA A 163 -8.46 -21.56 -0.13
N PHE A 164 -8.69 -20.48 0.62
CA PHE A 164 -7.84 -20.10 1.76
C PHE A 164 -7.78 -21.24 2.79
N GLU A 165 -8.91 -21.81 3.18
CA GLU A 165 -8.97 -22.90 4.15
C GLU A 165 -8.25 -24.15 3.65
N ARG A 166 -8.42 -24.54 2.38
CA ARG A 166 -7.69 -25.67 1.77
C ARG A 166 -6.17 -25.49 1.83
N GLU A 167 -5.66 -24.29 1.51
CA GLU A 167 -4.22 -24.03 1.55
C GLU A 167 -3.66 -24.03 2.98
N ILE A 168 -4.41 -23.51 3.97
CA ILE A 168 -4.03 -23.59 5.38
C ILE A 168 -3.95 -25.06 5.81
N ASN A 169 -4.96 -25.88 5.49
CA ASN A 169 -5.00 -27.28 5.84
C ASN A 169 -3.87 -28.07 5.16
N ARG A 170 -3.59 -27.81 3.88
CA ARG A 170 -2.46 -28.42 3.16
C ARG A 170 -1.14 -28.09 3.84
N TRP A 171 -0.93 -26.83 4.19
CA TRP A 171 0.27 -26.38 4.88
C TRP A 171 0.43 -27.03 6.25
N ARG A 172 -0.65 -27.15 7.04
CA ARG A 172 -0.66 -27.84 8.33
C ARG A 172 -0.30 -29.33 8.19
N GLN A 173 -0.89 -30.02 7.21
CA GLN A 173 -0.58 -31.43 6.92
C GLN A 173 0.88 -31.63 6.50
N ALA A 174 1.48 -30.65 5.84
CA ALA A 174 2.91 -30.63 5.49
C ALA A 174 3.83 -30.25 6.66
N GLY A 175 3.32 -30.12 7.88
CA GLY A 175 4.08 -29.82 9.09
C GLY A 175 4.24 -28.35 9.43
N GLY A 176 3.46 -27.47 8.83
CA GLY A 176 3.44 -26.04 9.14
C GLY A 176 3.01 -25.77 10.59
N LYS A 177 3.85 -25.05 11.35
CA LYS A 177 3.64 -24.80 12.80
C LYS A 177 3.36 -23.33 13.13
N GLY A 178 3.71 -22.40 12.26
CA GLY A 178 3.50 -20.96 12.42
C GLY A 178 2.02 -20.54 12.34
N ARG A 179 1.77 -19.29 12.06
CA ARG A 179 0.43 -18.70 11.93
C ARG A 179 0.10 -18.43 10.48
N PRO A 180 -1.13 -18.67 10.02
CA PRO A 180 -1.58 -18.19 8.72
C PRO A 180 -1.90 -16.70 8.79
N TRP A 181 -1.46 -15.96 7.78
CA TRP A 181 -1.77 -14.55 7.54
C TRP A 181 -2.57 -14.49 6.25
N ILE A 182 -3.82 -14.06 6.34
CA ILE A 182 -4.69 -13.89 5.18
C ILE A 182 -4.65 -12.42 4.78
N ALA A 183 -4.35 -12.13 3.51
CA ALA A 183 -4.24 -10.77 2.98
C ALA A 183 -5.25 -10.54 1.85
N VAL A 184 -6.13 -9.54 2.01
CA VAL A 184 -7.15 -9.16 1.03
C VAL A 184 -7.31 -7.64 0.98
N GLU A 185 -7.85 -7.11 -0.13
CA GLU A 185 -8.48 -5.79 -0.15
C GLU A 185 -9.95 -5.94 0.20
N SER A 186 -10.50 -5.06 1.02
CA SER A 186 -11.94 -5.08 1.32
C SER A 186 -12.78 -4.71 0.10
N LEU A 187 -12.25 -3.76 -0.69
CA LEU A 187 -12.76 -3.32 -1.98
C LEU A 187 -11.60 -3.35 -2.98
N TYR A 188 -11.69 -4.17 -4.01
CA TYR A 188 -10.63 -4.31 -4.99
C TYR A 188 -10.57 -3.15 -5.97
N SER A 189 -9.39 -2.58 -6.14
CA SER A 189 -9.16 -1.32 -6.87
C SER A 189 -9.55 -1.36 -8.33
N MET A 190 -9.38 -2.51 -9.00
CA MET A 190 -9.59 -2.63 -10.45
C MET A 190 -10.98 -3.15 -10.81
N ASP A 191 -11.51 -4.09 -10.04
CA ASP A 191 -12.77 -4.77 -10.34
C ASP A 191 -13.94 -4.17 -9.54
N GLY A 192 -13.67 -3.49 -8.42
CA GLY A 192 -14.68 -2.82 -7.59
C GLY A 192 -15.57 -3.78 -6.79
N ASP A 193 -15.21 -5.04 -6.73
CA ASP A 193 -15.90 -6.04 -5.93
C ASP A 193 -15.34 -6.13 -4.50
N ARG A 194 -16.04 -6.84 -3.62
CA ARG A 194 -15.77 -6.85 -2.19
C ARG A 194 -15.29 -8.22 -1.73
N ALA A 195 -14.29 -8.22 -0.85
CA ALA A 195 -13.88 -9.44 -0.16
C ALA A 195 -14.92 -9.87 0.90
N PRO A 196 -15.07 -11.16 1.14
CA PRO A 196 -15.88 -11.71 2.22
C PRO A 196 -15.15 -11.60 3.58
N VAL A 197 -14.86 -10.36 4.01
CA VAL A 197 -13.95 -10.05 5.14
C VAL A 197 -14.37 -10.72 6.46
N ALA A 198 -15.67 -10.80 6.75
CA ALA A 198 -16.16 -11.45 7.98
C ALA A 198 -15.83 -12.94 8.00
N ALA A 199 -16.10 -13.65 6.89
CA ALA A 199 -15.80 -15.08 6.78
C ALA A 199 -14.29 -15.36 6.85
N LEU A 200 -13.48 -14.47 6.26
CA LEU A 200 -12.01 -14.58 6.31
C LEU A 200 -11.45 -14.27 7.70
N ALA A 201 -12.04 -13.33 8.45
CA ALA A 201 -11.66 -13.05 9.84
C ALA A 201 -11.94 -14.25 10.74
N ASP A 202 -13.11 -14.87 10.57
CA ASP A 202 -13.50 -16.08 11.32
C ASP A 202 -12.61 -17.28 10.94
N LEU A 203 -12.28 -17.43 9.65
CA LEU A 203 -11.34 -18.44 9.18
C LEU A 203 -9.96 -18.25 9.81
N ALA A 204 -9.41 -17.04 9.75
CA ALA A 204 -8.12 -16.72 10.37
C ALA A 204 -8.15 -17.05 11.86
N GLY A 205 -9.20 -16.65 12.58
CA GLY A 205 -9.40 -16.94 14.00
C GLY A 205 -9.42 -18.44 14.33
N ARG A 206 -10.17 -19.24 13.56
CA ARG A 206 -10.23 -20.72 13.75
C ARG A 206 -8.87 -21.39 13.63
N HIS A 207 -7.98 -20.84 12.81
CA HIS A 207 -6.63 -21.38 12.59
C HIS A 207 -5.54 -20.67 13.42
N GLY A 208 -5.92 -19.79 14.37
CA GLY A 208 -4.98 -19.02 15.22
C GLY A 208 -4.10 -18.05 14.42
N GLY A 209 -4.63 -17.55 13.32
CA GLY A 209 -3.95 -16.66 12.38
C GLY A 209 -4.49 -15.25 12.38
N PHE A 210 -4.03 -14.46 11.42
CA PHE A 210 -4.39 -13.05 11.25
C PHE A 210 -5.08 -12.81 9.91
N LEU A 211 -6.03 -11.87 9.90
CA LEU A 211 -6.55 -11.25 8.70
C LEU A 211 -5.93 -9.84 8.56
N VAL A 212 -5.32 -9.56 7.43
CA VAL A 212 -4.90 -8.23 7.01
C VAL A 212 -5.86 -7.75 5.93
N VAL A 213 -6.52 -6.62 6.18
CA VAL A 213 -7.48 -6.02 5.25
C VAL A 213 -6.95 -4.68 4.78
N ASP A 214 -6.72 -4.56 3.49
CA ASP A 214 -6.44 -3.26 2.86
C ASP A 214 -7.76 -2.55 2.55
N GLU A 215 -7.98 -1.43 3.23
CA GLU A 215 -9.18 -0.59 3.14
C GLU A 215 -8.93 0.67 2.29
N ALA A 216 -7.85 0.73 1.53
CA ALA A 216 -7.44 1.95 0.80
C ALA A 216 -8.56 2.49 -0.11
N HIS A 217 -9.36 1.62 -0.72
CA HIS A 217 -10.43 2.01 -1.62
C HIS A 217 -11.81 2.11 -0.94
N ALA A 218 -11.94 1.66 0.30
CA ALA A 218 -13.20 1.70 1.04
C ALA A 218 -13.25 2.80 2.11
N THR A 219 -12.10 3.21 2.65
CA THR A 219 -12.00 4.28 3.66
C THR A 219 -12.57 5.59 3.13
N GLY A 220 -13.43 6.22 3.93
CA GLY A 220 -14.14 7.46 3.57
C GLY A 220 -15.39 7.22 2.70
N VAL A 221 -15.51 6.07 2.04
CA VAL A 221 -16.58 5.78 1.06
C VAL A 221 -17.60 4.79 1.59
N PHE A 222 -17.16 3.75 2.29
CA PHE A 222 -18.01 2.67 2.77
C PHE A 222 -17.92 2.49 4.29
N GLY A 223 -18.88 1.74 4.81
CA GLY A 223 -18.99 1.42 6.22
C GLY A 223 -19.56 2.54 7.10
N PRO A 224 -19.82 2.25 8.38
CA PRO A 224 -20.37 3.22 9.32
C PRO A 224 -19.44 4.43 9.48
N GLY A 225 -19.92 5.63 9.15
CA GLY A 225 -19.14 6.86 9.24
C GLY A 225 -17.90 6.90 8.31
N GLY A 226 -17.87 6.08 7.25
CA GLY A 226 -16.74 6.02 6.32
C GLY A 226 -15.53 5.22 6.85
N ARG A 227 -15.72 4.37 7.86
CA ARG A 227 -14.62 3.61 8.49
C ARG A 227 -14.16 2.38 7.69
N GLY A 228 -14.73 2.14 6.52
CA GLY A 228 -14.38 1.00 5.69
C GLY A 228 -15.33 -0.20 5.84
N LEU A 229 -15.14 -1.21 5.00
CA LEU A 229 -15.98 -2.41 4.95
C LEU A 229 -15.67 -3.40 6.08
N ALA A 230 -14.48 -3.34 6.68
CA ALA A 230 -14.08 -4.16 7.83
C ALA A 230 -14.31 -3.46 9.18
N ALA A 231 -15.02 -2.33 9.23
CA ALA A 231 -15.18 -1.50 10.42
C ALA A 231 -15.72 -2.26 11.67
N GLU A 232 -16.55 -3.29 11.47
CA GLU A 232 -17.07 -4.11 12.58
C GLU A 232 -16.08 -5.18 13.06
N LEU A 233 -15.00 -5.38 12.33
CA LEU A 233 -13.95 -6.35 12.64
C LEU A 233 -12.74 -5.71 13.29
N GLU A 234 -12.61 -4.39 13.18
CA GLU A 234 -11.53 -3.66 13.83
C GLU A 234 -11.63 -3.78 15.35
N GLY A 235 -10.47 -3.79 16.03
CA GLY A 235 -10.41 -4.11 17.45
C GLY A 235 -10.43 -5.60 17.78
N ARG A 236 -10.71 -6.50 16.82
CA ARG A 236 -10.46 -7.93 17.01
C ARG A 236 -8.96 -8.18 17.05
N GLY A 237 -8.48 -8.92 18.04
CA GLY A 237 -7.03 -9.17 18.23
C GLY A 237 -6.33 -9.94 17.09
N ASN A 238 -7.08 -10.41 16.10
CA ASN A 238 -6.56 -11.12 14.92
C ASN A 238 -6.83 -10.38 13.59
N VAL A 239 -7.25 -9.12 13.63
CA VAL A 239 -7.49 -8.31 12.43
C VAL A 239 -6.56 -7.11 12.45
N VAL A 240 -5.90 -6.87 11.32
CA VAL A 240 -5.10 -5.67 11.05
C VAL A 240 -5.70 -4.99 9.82
N ALA A 241 -6.17 -3.77 9.97
CA ALA A 241 -6.68 -2.97 8.86
C ALA A 241 -5.65 -1.92 8.44
N LEU A 242 -5.57 -1.67 7.13
CA LEU A 242 -4.75 -0.62 6.54
C LEU A 242 -5.68 0.38 5.87
N HIS A 243 -5.60 1.63 6.29
CA HIS A 243 -6.39 2.72 5.75
C HIS A 243 -5.50 3.74 5.03
N THR A 244 -6.04 4.41 4.03
CA THR A 244 -5.37 5.53 3.38
C THR A 244 -6.26 6.77 3.42
N CYS A 245 -5.62 7.92 3.48
CA CYS A 245 -6.31 9.22 3.51
C CYS A 245 -6.18 10.00 2.19
N GLY A 246 -5.92 9.30 1.09
CA GLY A 246 -5.80 9.89 -0.24
C GLY A 246 -4.59 9.42 -1.01
#